data_2360cda9f1451662bcbd3577874840c7
#
_entry.id   2360cda9f1451662bcbd3577874840c7
#
_cell.length_a   1.000
_cell.length_b   1.000
_cell.length_c   1.000
_cell.angle_alpha   90.00
_cell.angle_beta   90.00
_cell.angle_gamma   90.00
#
_symmetry.space_group_name_H-M   'P 1'
#
loop_
_entity.id
_entity.type
_entity.pdbx_description
1 polymer ?
#
loop_
_entity_poly.entity_id
_entity_poly.type
_entity_poly.pdbx_seq_one_letter_code
_entity_poly.pdbx_strand_id
1 'polypeptide(L)'
;MSVEDLNAEAWNIYGQRQLNRAFMPPVPEKLNWTPWEGIGPGAELLGEIAGKRVLDIGSGAGHHAVHLERVHSARMTAIEQSPTQHQRAVGTHAGVHGVEFVQGDVVDYLRTAEPFDAAYAIGTLAFADPHRALPALRQGLRPGAPLILSLLHTDLHDRGPSTTVAPREQMIPQRDHPPLATQMWVLAPQLWEDLLGEYGFRVEAIDLLHHPDESASVVQQLIHARRLADRPARISSRPRSTRPPAPHAAVGVGAVLFSDQGVLLGRHRRGTLELPGGTVEPGESFQETAVRELREETGLTARPDDVTLLGTLADHVGDVLRITIAALVHAWQGQPDTQADESVGDWAWYPLDQLPDGLFVCSAQILTAWRPHLPIDHTPAHFTPFASGTTSSSAAANRGA
;
A
#
# COMPACT_ATOMS: atom_id res chain seq x y z
N MET A 1 12.87 -12.66 8.30
CA MET A 1 11.45 -13.07 8.50
C MET A 1 10.63 -11.85 8.15
N SER A 2 9.71 -11.96 7.20
CA SER A 2 8.83 -10.83 6.84
C SER A 2 7.85 -10.53 7.98
N VAL A 3 7.15 -9.38 7.89
CA VAL A 3 6.08 -9.04 8.85
C VAL A 3 4.95 -10.07 8.77
N GLU A 4 4.64 -10.53 7.57
CA GLU A 4 3.60 -11.53 7.33
C GLU A 4 3.97 -12.89 7.94
N ASP A 5 5.22 -13.32 7.85
CA ASP A 5 5.69 -14.57 8.48
C ASP A 5 5.54 -14.51 10.00
N LEU A 6 5.93 -13.38 10.60
CA LEU A 6 5.81 -13.16 12.05
C LEU A 6 4.33 -13.18 12.48
N ASN A 7 3.47 -12.50 11.75
CA ASN A 7 2.04 -12.47 12.02
C ASN A 7 1.39 -13.85 11.83
N ALA A 8 1.78 -14.59 10.77
CA ALA A 8 1.29 -15.93 10.51
C ALA A 8 1.62 -16.89 11.65
N GLU A 9 2.85 -16.84 12.19
CA GLU A 9 3.25 -17.63 13.35
C GLU A 9 2.43 -17.27 14.59
N ALA A 10 2.26 -15.98 14.89
CA ALA A 10 1.46 -15.53 16.02
C ALA A 10 0.01 -16.02 15.93
N TRP A 11 -0.62 -15.93 14.74
CA TRP A 11 -1.99 -16.40 14.54
C TRP A 11 -2.10 -17.94 14.55
N ASN A 12 -1.07 -18.65 14.14
CA ASN A 12 -1.03 -20.11 14.30
C ASN A 12 -0.98 -20.51 15.78
N ILE A 13 -0.16 -19.83 16.59
CA ILE A 13 -0.12 -20.04 18.04
C ILE A 13 -1.47 -19.70 18.69
N TYR A 14 -2.07 -18.58 18.28
CA TYR A 14 -3.40 -18.19 18.74
C TYR A 14 -4.43 -19.28 18.46
N GLY A 15 -4.52 -19.73 17.21
CA GLY A 15 -5.45 -20.77 16.79
C GLY A 15 -5.22 -22.09 17.53
N GLN A 16 -3.97 -22.51 17.75
CA GLN A 16 -3.63 -23.71 18.53
C GLN A 16 -4.18 -23.62 19.96
N ARG A 17 -4.07 -22.46 20.60
CA ARG A 17 -4.63 -22.21 21.93
C ARG A 17 -6.16 -22.28 21.94
N GLN A 18 -6.81 -21.86 20.83
CA GLN A 18 -8.26 -21.89 20.68
C GLN A 18 -8.80 -23.30 20.38
N LEU A 19 -8.05 -24.18 19.70
CA LEU A 19 -8.46 -25.56 19.43
C LEU A 19 -8.76 -26.33 20.73
N ASN A 20 -8.08 -26.01 21.81
CA ASN A 20 -8.23 -26.69 23.10
C ASN A 20 -9.36 -26.10 23.96
N ARG A 21 -10.10 -25.10 23.49
CA ARG A 21 -11.22 -24.50 24.24
C ARG A 21 -12.50 -25.28 24.03
N ALA A 22 -13.18 -25.61 25.13
CA ALA A 22 -14.47 -26.30 25.10
C ALA A 22 -15.61 -25.40 24.57
N PHE A 23 -15.46 -24.06 24.68
CA PHE A 23 -16.46 -23.12 24.22
C PHE A 23 -16.15 -22.60 22.82
N MET A 24 -17.11 -22.75 21.93
CA MET A 24 -17.13 -22.14 20.61
C MET A 24 -18.26 -21.12 20.58
N PRO A 25 -17.97 -19.86 20.23
CA PRO A 25 -19.02 -18.85 20.08
C PRO A 25 -20.05 -19.30 19.05
N PRO A 26 -21.34 -19.01 19.24
CA PRO A 26 -22.36 -19.28 18.23
C PRO A 26 -22.14 -18.40 16.98
N VAL A 27 -22.72 -18.82 15.86
CA VAL A 27 -22.83 -17.95 14.69
C VAL A 27 -23.66 -16.74 15.08
N PRO A 28 -23.16 -15.50 14.86
CA PRO A 28 -23.87 -14.30 15.29
C PRO A 28 -25.19 -14.12 14.52
N GLU A 29 -26.17 -13.49 15.15
CA GLU A 29 -27.45 -13.16 14.49
C GLU A 29 -27.31 -12.02 13.46
N LYS A 30 -26.29 -11.19 13.61
CA LYS A 30 -25.94 -10.07 12.70
C LYS A 30 -24.47 -10.12 12.33
N LEU A 31 -24.14 -9.57 11.19
CA LEU A 31 -22.75 -9.27 10.86
C LEU A 31 -22.27 -8.14 11.79
N ASN A 32 -21.27 -8.43 12.61
CA ASN A 32 -20.68 -7.45 13.52
C ASN A 32 -19.33 -6.98 12.97
N TRP A 33 -19.19 -5.69 12.75
CA TRP A 33 -17.95 -5.08 12.27
C TRP A 33 -16.93 -4.83 13.37
N THR A 34 -17.33 -4.97 14.62
CA THR A 34 -16.48 -4.80 15.79
C THR A 34 -16.57 -6.04 16.68
N PRO A 35 -15.63 -6.22 17.64
CA PRO A 35 -15.74 -7.24 18.67
C PRO A 35 -16.94 -6.99 19.61
N TRP A 36 -17.58 -5.83 19.51
CA TRP A 36 -18.67 -5.40 20.39
C TRP A 36 -20.01 -5.64 19.70
N GLU A 37 -20.82 -6.46 20.32
CA GLU A 37 -22.12 -6.83 19.76
C GLU A 37 -23.04 -5.61 19.62
N GLY A 38 -23.70 -5.48 18.46
CA GLY A 38 -24.67 -4.44 18.19
C GLY A 38 -24.10 -3.06 17.85
N ILE A 39 -22.78 -2.90 17.80
CA ILE A 39 -22.14 -1.64 17.43
C ILE A 39 -21.87 -1.59 15.92
N GLY A 40 -22.39 -0.55 15.30
CA GLY A 40 -22.24 -0.29 13.85
C GLY A 40 -23.37 -0.89 12.99
N PRO A 41 -23.28 -0.72 11.68
CA PRO A 41 -24.24 -1.25 10.72
C PRO A 41 -24.17 -2.78 10.61
N GLY A 42 -25.04 -3.40 9.82
CA GLY A 42 -25.03 -4.82 9.54
C GLY A 42 -24.45 -5.17 8.15
N ALA A 43 -24.99 -6.24 7.56
CA ALA A 43 -24.55 -6.74 6.27
C ALA A 43 -24.97 -5.86 5.07
N GLU A 44 -25.86 -4.88 5.28
CA GLU A 44 -26.33 -3.95 4.25
C GLU A 44 -25.20 -3.19 3.54
N LEU A 45 -24.04 -3.02 4.17
CA LEU A 45 -22.86 -2.41 3.56
C LEU A 45 -22.32 -3.21 2.37
N LEU A 46 -22.54 -4.51 2.36
CA LEU A 46 -22.15 -5.38 1.25
C LEU A 46 -23.14 -5.28 0.08
N GLY A 47 -24.29 -4.61 0.25
CA GLY A 47 -25.35 -4.51 -0.73
C GLY A 47 -26.11 -5.82 -0.93
N GLU A 48 -26.74 -5.98 -2.09
CA GLU A 48 -27.45 -7.21 -2.44
C GLU A 48 -26.45 -8.33 -2.77
N ILE A 49 -26.31 -9.29 -1.86
CA ILE A 49 -25.31 -10.37 -1.97
C ILE A 49 -25.92 -11.77 -2.18
N ALA A 50 -27.24 -11.88 -2.25
CA ALA A 50 -27.91 -13.17 -2.49
C ALA A 50 -27.41 -13.80 -3.81
N GLY A 51 -26.89 -15.02 -3.72
CA GLY A 51 -26.32 -15.77 -4.85
C GLY A 51 -24.99 -15.22 -5.39
N LYS A 52 -24.47 -14.11 -4.85
CA LYS A 52 -23.19 -13.50 -5.25
C LYS A 52 -22.00 -14.11 -4.53
N ARG A 53 -20.84 -14.03 -5.15
CA ARG A 53 -19.58 -14.45 -4.57
C ARG A 53 -19.04 -13.39 -3.64
N VAL A 54 -18.89 -13.71 -2.36
CA VAL A 54 -18.39 -12.80 -1.33
C VAL A 54 -17.15 -13.40 -0.68
N LEU A 55 -16.10 -12.57 -0.53
CA LEU A 55 -14.83 -12.95 0.09
C LEU A 55 -14.79 -12.45 1.54
N ASP A 56 -14.55 -13.36 2.47
CA ASP A 56 -14.21 -13.10 3.88
C ASP A 56 -12.69 -13.21 4.05
N ILE A 57 -12.02 -12.10 4.34
CA ILE A 57 -10.56 -12.00 4.41
C ILE A 57 -10.09 -12.17 5.85
N GLY A 58 -9.36 -13.25 6.13
CA GLY A 58 -8.94 -13.62 7.47
C GLY A 58 -10.12 -14.04 8.32
N SER A 59 -10.86 -15.03 7.83
CA SER A 59 -12.16 -15.44 8.35
C SER A 59 -12.12 -16.03 9.78
N GLY A 60 -10.93 -16.33 10.31
CA GLY A 60 -10.78 -16.96 11.61
C GLY A 60 -11.55 -18.28 11.71
N ALA A 61 -12.51 -18.35 12.64
CA ALA A 61 -13.36 -19.53 12.81
C ALA A 61 -14.59 -19.57 11.86
N GLY A 62 -14.71 -18.62 10.92
CA GLY A 62 -15.70 -18.65 9.83
C GLY A 62 -17.12 -18.25 10.20
N HIS A 63 -17.35 -17.71 11.39
CA HIS A 63 -18.72 -17.42 11.90
C HIS A 63 -19.48 -16.40 11.05
N HIS A 64 -18.79 -15.33 10.58
CA HIS A 64 -19.40 -14.29 9.75
C HIS A 64 -19.73 -14.81 8.35
N ALA A 65 -18.86 -15.62 7.74
CA ALA A 65 -19.14 -16.25 6.47
C ALA A 65 -20.38 -17.16 6.54
N VAL A 66 -20.49 -17.96 7.61
CA VAL A 66 -21.66 -18.82 7.83
C VAL A 66 -22.93 -18.01 8.08
N HIS A 67 -22.84 -16.89 8.78
CA HIS A 67 -23.97 -15.98 8.94
C HIS A 67 -24.45 -15.44 7.58
N LEU A 68 -23.54 -14.92 6.75
CA LEU A 68 -23.90 -14.35 5.44
C LEU A 68 -24.47 -15.41 4.48
N GLU A 69 -23.98 -16.63 4.54
CA GLU A 69 -24.56 -17.72 3.78
C GLU A 69 -26.00 -18.02 4.24
N ARG A 70 -26.21 -18.23 5.56
CA ARG A 70 -27.52 -18.63 6.10
C ARG A 70 -28.59 -17.57 5.98
N VAL A 71 -28.23 -16.31 6.26
CA VAL A 71 -29.20 -15.21 6.36
C VAL A 71 -29.37 -14.48 5.03
N HIS A 72 -28.31 -14.37 4.26
CA HIS A 72 -28.30 -13.57 3.02
C HIS A 72 -28.12 -14.43 1.74
N SER A 73 -28.01 -15.76 1.89
CA SER A 73 -27.83 -16.68 0.75
C SER A 73 -26.63 -16.33 -0.14
N ALA A 74 -25.57 -15.76 0.44
CA ALA A 74 -24.35 -15.45 -0.28
C ALA A 74 -23.52 -16.72 -0.53
N ARG A 75 -22.80 -16.77 -1.64
CA ARG A 75 -21.77 -17.80 -1.90
C ARG A 75 -20.46 -17.34 -1.32
N MET A 76 -20.08 -17.90 -0.19
CA MET A 76 -18.95 -17.42 0.60
C MET A 76 -17.65 -18.16 0.26
N THR A 77 -16.57 -17.42 0.11
CA THR A 77 -15.21 -17.95 0.23
C THR A 77 -14.59 -17.30 1.48
N ALA A 78 -14.27 -18.13 2.45
CA ALA A 78 -13.72 -17.73 3.75
C ALA A 78 -12.24 -18.13 3.78
N ILE A 79 -11.34 -17.15 3.58
CA ILE A 79 -9.90 -17.42 3.52
C ILE A 79 -9.22 -17.11 4.87
N GLU A 80 -8.40 -18.04 5.32
CA GLU A 80 -7.67 -17.94 6.59
C GLU A 80 -6.24 -18.45 6.42
N GLN A 81 -5.27 -17.60 6.80
CA GLN A 81 -3.85 -17.96 6.68
C GLN A 81 -3.41 -18.97 7.74
N SER A 82 -3.93 -18.85 8.96
CA SER A 82 -3.59 -19.75 10.06
C SER A 82 -4.18 -21.15 9.86
N PRO A 83 -3.35 -22.22 9.74
CA PRO A 83 -3.83 -23.59 9.60
C PRO A 83 -4.75 -24.02 10.74
N THR A 84 -4.47 -23.58 11.95
CA THR A 84 -5.24 -23.96 13.15
C THR A 84 -6.58 -23.23 13.23
N GLN A 85 -6.66 -21.98 12.80
CA GLN A 85 -7.95 -21.26 12.69
C GLN A 85 -8.79 -21.85 11.56
N HIS A 86 -8.20 -22.14 10.41
CA HIS A 86 -8.86 -22.85 9.31
C HIS A 86 -9.41 -24.21 9.77
N GLN A 87 -8.61 -25.00 10.49
CA GLN A 87 -9.05 -26.28 11.04
C GLN A 87 -10.29 -26.11 11.96
N ARG A 88 -10.31 -25.06 12.78
CA ARG A 88 -11.48 -24.73 13.61
C ARG A 88 -12.71 -24.43 12.77
N ALA A 89 -12.56 -23.59 11.74
CA ALA A 89 -13.67 -23.23 10.85
C ALA A 89 -14.27 -24.46 10.18
N VAL A 90 -13.45 -25.30 9.55
CA VAL A 90 -13.89 -26.54 8.89
C VAL A 90 -14.52 -27.50 9.88
N GLY A 91 -13.91 -27.71 11.05
CA GLY A 91 -14.44 -28.63 12.08
C GLY A 91 -15.77 -28.17 12.65
N THR A 92 -15.94 -26.85 12.87
CA THR A 92 -17.16 -26.27 13.46
C THR A 92 -18.32 -26.24 12.45
N HIS A 93 -18.02 -26.01 11.18
CA HIS A 93 -19.03 -25.74 10.14
C HIS A 93 -19.07 -26.79 9.03
N ALA A 94 -18.67 -28.03 9.32
CA ALA A 94 -18.58 -29.14 8.34
C ALA A 94 -19.87 -29.43 7.54
N GLY A 95 -21.04 -29.01 8.05
CA GLY A 95 -22.35 -29.19 7.39
C GLY A 95 -22.82 -27.98 6.56
N VAL A 96 -22.04 -26.94 6.43
CA VAL A 96 -22.42 -25.72 5.69
C VAL A 96 -21.87 -25.78 4.27
N HIS A 97 -22.76 -25.94 3.27
CA HIS A 97 -22.35 -26.16 1.88
C HIS A 97 -22.15 -24.89 1.06
N GLY A 98 -22.68 -23.75 1.51
CA GLY A 98 -22.56 -22.46 0.80
C GLY A 98 -21.31 -21.67 1.16
N VAL A 99 -20.42 -22.22 1.99
CA VAL A 99 -19.16 -21.62 2.40
C VAL A 99 -17.99 -22.51 1.99
N GLU A 100 -17.10 -21.97 1.19
CA GLU A 100 -15.80 -22.56 0.86
C GLU A 100 -14.76 -22.05 1.86
N PHE A 101 -14.24 -22.92 2.72
CA PHE A 101 -13.15 -22.59 3.63
C PHE A 101 -11.80 -22.86 2.96
N VAL A 102 -11.00 -21.83 2.80
CA VAL A 102 -9.69 -21.88 2.12
C VAL A 102 -8.59 -21.57 3.12
N GLN A 103 -7.58 -22.46 3.22
CA GLN A 103 -6.39 -22.17 3.98
C GLN A 103 -5.33 -21.58 3.06
N GLY A 104 -4.89 -20.35 3.35
CA GLY A 104 -3.84 -19.71 2.58
C GLY A 104 -3.76 -18.20 2.75
N ASP A 105 -2.77 -17.62 2.08
CA ASP A 105 -2.61 -16.18 1.97
C ASP A 105 -3.60 -15.62 0.93
N VAL A 106 -4.29 -14.54 1.29
CA VAL A 106 -5.32 -13.94 0.43
C VAL A 106 -4.74 -13.38 -0.87
N VAL A 107 -3.53 -12.83 -0.83
CA VAL A 107 -2.87 -12.25 -2.02
C VAL A 107 -2.55 -13.36 -3.03
N ASP A 108 -2.01 -14.48 -2.55
CA ASP A 108 -1.68 -15.61 -3.42
C ASP A 108 -2.95 -16.27 -3.98
N TYR A 109 -4.00 -16.39 -3.17
CA TYR A 109 -5.28 -16.92 -3.61
C TYR A 109 -5.92 -16.06 -4.71
N LEU A 110 -5.92 -14.74 -4.55
CA LEU A 110 -6.54 -13.81 -5.49
C LEU A 110 -5.85 -13.77 -6.87
N ARG A 111 -4.63 -14.24 -7.00
CA ARG A 111 -3.93 -14.32 -8.31
C ARG A 111 -4.62 -15.23 -9.33
N THR A 112 -5.32 -16.24 -8.84
CA THR A 112 -5.95 -17.26 -9.70
C THR A 112 -7.46 -17.39 -9.50
N ALA A 113 -8.01 -16.73 -8.48
CA ALA A 113 -9.43 -16.76 -8.17
C ALA A 113 -10.25 -15.97 -9.18
N GLU A 114 -11.43 -16.47 -9.51
CA GLU A 114 -12.44 -15.69 -10.22
C GLU A 114 -12.87 -14.48 -9.38
N PRO A 115 -13.07 -13.30 -10.00
CA PRO A 115 -13.40 -12.07 -9.27
C PRO A 115 -14.66 -12.17 -8.41
N PHE A 116 -14.61 -11.56 -7.24
CA PHE A 116 -15.69 -11.51 -6.26
C PHE A 116 -16.62 -10.31 -6.50
N ASP A 117 -17.88 -10.46 -6.10
CA ASP A 117 -18.90 -9.40 -6.17
C ASP A 117 -18.85 -8.47 -4.95
N ALA A 118 -18.27 -8.92 -3.83
CA ALA A 118 -17.99 -8.13 -2.63
C ALA A 118 -16.85 -8.77 -1.83
N ALA A 119 -16.16 -7.99 -1.02
CA ALA A 119 -15.20 -8.49 -0.04
C ALA A 119 -15.26 -7.69 1.25
N TYR A 120 -14.88 -8.34 2.35
CA TYR A 120 -14.72 -7.67 3.63
C TYR A 120 -13.59 -8.27 4.45
N ALA A 121 -13.09 -7.45 5.39
CA ALA A 121 -12.12 -7.86 6.40
C ALA A 121 -12.50 -7.25 7.76
N ILE A 122 -12.58 -8.08 8.79
CA ILE A 122 -12.89 -7.64 10.15
C ILE A 122 -11.68 -7.87 11.04
N GLY A 123 -10.94 -6.80 11.33
CA GLY A 123 -9.76 -6.80 12.18
C GLY A 123 -8.53 -7.48 11.57
N THR A 124 -8.57 -7.93 10.32
CA THR A 124 -7.55 -8.83 9.75
C THR A 124 -6.62 -8.17 8.76
N LEU A 125 -7.11 -7.27 7.90
CA LEU A 125 -6.28 -6.65 6.87
C LEU A 125 -5.15 -5.77 7.45
N ALA A 126 -5.30 -5.31 8.69
CA ALA A 126 -4.26 -4.58 9.41
C ALA A 126 -2.97 -5.40 9.66
N PHE A 127 -3.00 -6.72 9.48
CA PHE A 127 -1.84 -7.60 9.63
C PHE A 127 -1.09 -7.88 8.33
N ALA A 128 -1.59 -7.37 7.21
CA ALA A 128 -0.97 -7.49 5.88
C ALA A 128 -0.46 -6.13 5.40
N ASP A 129 0.66 -6.13 4.69
CA ASP A 129 1.17 -4.92 4.03
C ASP A 129 0.11 -4.39 3.04
N PRO A 130 -0.39 -3.16 3.21
CA PRO A 130 -1.40 -2.58 2.33
C PRO A 130 -0.90 -2.48 0.87
N HIS A 131 0.40 -2.27 0.64
CA HIS A 131 0.97 -2.21 -0.71
C HIS A 131 1.00 -3.58 -1.40
N ARG A 132 0.91 -4.65 -0.64
CA ARG A 132 0.78 -6.02 -1.15
C ARG A 132 -0.69 -6.44 -1.29
N ALA A 133 -1.51 -6.11 -0.30
CA ALA A 133 -2.89 -6.58 -0.22
C ALA A 133 -3.84 -5.81 -1.16
N LEU A 134 -3.75 -4.47 -1.21
CA LEU A 134 -4.70 -3.65 -1.98
C LEU A 134 -4.64 -3.89 -3.50
N PRO A 135 -3.46 -4.04 -4.15
CA PRO A 135 -3.40 -4.42 -5.56
C PRO A 135 -4.07 -5.77 -5.84
N ALA A 136 -3.85 -6.77 -4.98
CA ALA A 136 -4.46 -8.09 -5.12
C ALA A 136 -5.99 -8.02 -4.96
N LEU A 137 -6.48 -7.26 -3.99
CA LEU A 137 -7.92 -7.03 -3.79
C LEU A 137 -8.54 -6.29 -4.98
N ARG A 138 -7.83 -5.31 -5.56
CA ARG A 138 -8.31 -4.67 -6.79
C ARG A 138 -8.48 -5.67 -7.93
N GLN A 139 -7.52 -6.56 -8.10
CA GLN A 139 -7.58 -7.61 -9.14
C GLN A 139 -8.68 -8.62 -8.87
N GLY A 140 -8.82 -9.04 -7.61
CA GLY A 140 -9.76 -10.08 -7.18
C GLY A 140 -11.22 -9.63 -7.01
N LEU A 141 -11.52 -8.32 -7.15
CA LEU A 141 -12.88 -7.79 -7.06
C LEU A 141 -13.40 -7.37 -8.43
N ARG A 142 -14.70 -7.48 -8.67
CA ARG A 142 -15.37 -6.95 -9.87
C ARG A 142 -15.41 -5.40 -9.84
N PRO A 143 -15.38 -4.71 -10.98
CA PRO A 143 -15.66 -3.28 -11.03
C PRO A 143 -16.98 -2.93 -10.32
N GLY A 144 -16.95 -1.94 -9.45
CA GLY A 144 -18.10 -1.52 -8.65
C GLY A 144 -18.35 -2.36 -7.39
N ALA A 145 -17.58 -3.42 -7.14
CA ALA A 145 -17.73 -4.25 -5.94
C ALA A 145 -17.38 -3.47 -4.67
N PRO A 146 -18.15 -3.61 -3.59
CA PRO A 146 -17.81 -3.07 -2.29
C PRO A 146 -16.64 -3.84 -1.66
N LEU A 147 -15.78 -3.10 -0.98
CA LEU A 147 -14.74 -3.57 -0.07
C LEU A 147 -14.95 -2.89 1.27
N ILE A 148 -15.31 -3.66 2.29
CA ILE A 148 -15.59 -3.13 3.63
C ILE A 148 -14.50 -3.59 4.57
N LEU A 149 -13.83 -2.64 5.22
CA LEU A 149 -12.71 -2.92 6.12
C LEU A 149 -13.02 -2.39 7.51
N SER A 150 -13.00 -3.26 8.49
CA SER A 150 -13.02 -2.87 9.91
C SER A 150 -11.63 -3.03 10.50
N LEU A 151 -11.02 -1.93 10.91
CA LEU A 151 -9.63 -1.85 11.34
C LEU A 151 -9.52 -1.03 12.64
N LEU A 152 -8.45 -1.23 13.40
CA LEU A 152 -8.18 -0.37 14.55
C LEU A 152 -7.88 1.07 14.11
N HIS A 153 -8.49 2.03 14.81
CA HIS A 153 -8.13 3.44 14.77
C HIS A 153 -7.21 3.80 15.94
N THR A 154 -7.59 3.42 17.17
CA THR A 154 -6.71 3.47 18.34
C THR A 154 -6.14 2.08 18.55
N ASP A 155 -4.83 1.97 18.70
CA ASP A 155 -4.18 0.67 18.85
C ASP A 155 -4.37 0.04 20.25
N LEU A 156 -3.87 -1.18 20.42
CA LEU A 156 -4.03 -1.93 21.68
C LEU A 156 -3.20 -1.37 22.85
N HIS A 157 -2.39 -0.32 22.61
CA HIS A 157 -1.61 0.41 23.61
C HIS A 157 -2.09 1.84 23.80
N ASP A 158 -3.35 2.13 23.49
CA ASP A 158 -3.99 3.43 23.61
C ASP A 158 -3.34 4.55 22.78
N ARG A 159 -2.54 4.18 21.76
CA ARG A 159 -1.93 5.13 20.84
C ARG A 159 -2.88 5.42 19.69
N GLY A 160 -3.01 6.68 19.33
CA GLY A 160 -3.76 7.10 18.13
C GLY A 160 -3.18 6.50 16.84
N PRO A 161 -3.89 6.68 15.71
CA PRO A 161 -3.50 6.11 14.45
C PRO A 161 -2.17 6.69 13.96
N SER A 162 -1.44 5.90 13.16
CA SER A 162 -0.20 6.32 12.55
C SER A 162 -0.46 7.32 11.42
N THR A 163 0.39 8.33 11.34
CA THR A 163 0.48 9.24 10.18
C THR A 163 1.51 8.76 9.15
N THR A 164 2.09 7.57 9.34
CA THR A 164 3.05 6.95 8.43
C THR A 164 2.58 5.55 8.06
N VAL A 165 2.80 5.13 6.82
CA VAL A 165 2.48 3.78 6.35
C VAL A 165 3.58 2.82 6.81
N ALA A 166 3.54 2.49 8.08
CA ALA A 166 4.48 1.54 8.70
C ALA A 166 3.74 0.66 9.73
N PRO A 167 4.13 -0.60 9.87
CA PRO A 167 3.57 -1.46 10.91
C PRO A 167 4.07 -1.03 12.28
N ARG A 168 3.27 -1.30 13.30
CA ARG A 168 3.62 -1.11 14.71
C ARG A 168 3.46 -2.41 15.46
N GLU A 169 4.36 -2.67 16.38
CA GLU A 169 4.20 -3.80 17.29
C GLU A 169 2.94 -3.66 18.13
N GLN A 170 2.19 -4.74 18.19
CA GLN A 170 0.99 -4.91 19.00
C GLN A 170 1.08 -6.21 19.79
N MET A 171 0.65 -6.13 21.05
CA MET A 171 0.59 -7.28 21.92
C MET A 171 -0.86 -7.77 22.02
N ILE A 172 -1.19 -8.83 21.27
CA ILE A 172 -2.54 -9.41 21.30
C ILE A 172 -2.79 -10.09 22.66
N PRO A 173 -3.72 -9.60 23.49
CA PRO A 173 -3.98 -10.18 24.79
C PRO A 173 -4.46 -11.64 24.69
N GLN A 174 -3.99 -12.46 25.61
CA GLN A 174 -4.39 -13.86 25.72
C GLN A 174 -4.91 -14.12 27.13
N ARG A 175 -6.06 -14.78 27.25
CA ARG A 175 -6.73 -14.95 28.55
C ARG A 175 -5.86 -15.63 29.61
N ASP A 176 -5.22 -16.76 29.24
CA ASP A 176 -4.49 -17.63 30.18
C ASP A 176 -3.03 -17.85 29.73
N HIS A 177 -2.53 -16.99 28.84
CA HIS A 177 -1.19 -17.10 28.26
C HIS A 177 -0.54 -15.72 28.13
N PRO A 178 0.78 -15.64 27.99
CA PRO A 178 1.44 -14.40 27.61
C PRO A 178 0.86 -13.86 26.31
N PRO A 179 0.80 -12.52 26.18
CA PRO A 179 0.33 -11.89 24.94
C PRO A 179 1.20 -12.29 23.75
N LEU A 180 0.66 -12.22 22.54
CA LEU A 180 1.37 -12.53 21.31
C LEU A 180 1.80 -11.23 20.62
N ALA A 181 3.09 -11.13 20.34
CA ALA A 181 3.63 -10.03 19.56
C ALA A 181 3.21 -10.19 18.09
N THR A 182 2.68 -9.11 17.52
CA THR A 182 2.30 -8.99 16.11
C THR A 182 2.70 -7.63 15.58
N GLN A 183 2.69 -7.46 14.27
CA GLN A 183 2.87 -6.17 13.61
C GLN A 183 1.57 -5.77 12.90
N MET A 184 1.08 -4.55 13.15
CA MET A 184 -0.18 -4.07 12.57
C MET A 184 -0.01 -2.69 11.95
N TRP A 185 -0.65 -2.47 10.81
CA TRP A 185 -0.84 -1.16 10.18
C TRP A 185 -2.08 -0.49 10.79
N VAL A 186 -1.87 0.29 11.86
CA VAL A 186 -2.92 1.10 12.48
C VAL A 186 -2.78 2.53 11.96
N LEU A 187 -3.35 2.78 10.80
CA LEU A 187 -3.16 4.02 10.04
C LEU A 187 -4.32 4.99 10.24
N ALA A 188 -4.01 6.29 10.12
CA ALA A 188 -5.02 7.34 10.12
C ALA A 188 -6.03 7.16 8.96
N PRO A 189 -7.30 7.58 9.13
CA PRO A 189 -8.31 7.48 8.09
C PRO A 189 -7.87 8.06 6.76
N GLN A 190 -7.19 9.20 6.77
CA GLN A 190 -6.68 9.86 5.58
C GLN A 190 -5.65 9.00 4.83
N LEU A 191 -4.76 8.28 5.54
CA LEU A 191 -3.79 7.40 4.89
C LEU A 191 -4.47 6.18 4.24
N TRP A 192 -5.52 5.64 4.87
CA TRP A 192 -6.30 4.58 4.24
C TRP A 192 -7.03 5.08 2.99
N GLU A 193 -7.59 6.30 3.03
CA GLU A 193 -8.24 6.92 1.87
C GLU A 193 -7.24 7.10 0.72
N ASP A 194 -6.04 7.64 1.00
CA ASP A 194 -4.98 7.84 0.02
C ASP A 194 -4.52 6.51 -0.59
N LEU A 195 -4.23 5.50 0.25
CA LEU A 195 -3.81 4.17 -0.22
C LEU A 195 -4.88 3.49 -1.07
N LEU A 196 -6.13 3.48 -0.60
CA LEU A 196 -7.24 2.90 -1.36
C LEU A 196 -7.43 3.63 -2.70
N GLY A 197 -7.33 4.96 -2.71
CA GLY A 197 -7.39 5.78 -3.93
C GLY A 197 -6.28 5.44 -4.91
N GLU A 198 -5.05 5.29 -4.44
CA GLU A 198 -3.88 4.89 -5.24
C GLU A 198 -4.10 3.54 -5.93
N TYR A 199 -4.65 2.57 -5.18
CA TYR A 199 -4.90 1.23 -5.70
C TYR A 199 -6.28 1.07 -6.39
N GLY A 200 -6.93 2.19 -6.75
CA GLY A 200 -8.13 2.19 -7.59
C GLY A 200 -9.41 1.80 -6.87
N PHE A 201 -9.50 2.15 -5.61
CA PHE A 201 -10.74 2.16 -4.85
C PHE A 201 -11.18 3.59 -4.59
N ARG A 202 -12.49 3.83 -4.51
CA ARG A 202 -13.06 5.06 -3.99
C ARG A 202 -13.59 4.79 -2.60
N VAL A 203 -13.11 5.55 -1.63
CA VAL A 203 -13.68 5.55 -0.28
C VAL A 203 -15.00 6.33 -0.32
N GLU A 204 -16.07 5.73 0.17
CA GLU A 204 -17.42 6.31 0.22
C GLU A 204 -17.72 6.87 1.61
N ALA A 205 -17.21 6.22 2.67
CA ALA A 205 -17.30 6.68 4.05
C ALA A 205 -16.22 6.03 4.92
N ILE A 206 -15.88 6.68 6.02
CA ILE A 206 -15.10 6.12 7.13
C ILE A 206 -15.80 6.51 8.41
N ASP A 207 -16.36 5.51 9.10
CA ASP A 207 -17.05 5.68 10.38
C ASP A 207 -16.13 5.26 11.53
N LEU A 208 -16.08 6.06 12.59
CA LEU A 208 -15.40 5.71 13.82
C LEU A 208 -16.40 5.06 14.79
N LEU A 209 -16.16 3.79 15.09
CA LEU A 209 -17.00 3.01 16.00
C LEU A 209 -16.32 2.92 17.35
N HIS A 210 -16.99 3.46 18.36
CA HIS A 210 -16.48 3.52 19.72
C HIS A 210 -16.95 2.31 20.54
N HIS A 211 -16.13 1.94 21.51
CA HIS A 211 -16.51 0.92 22.48
C HIS A 211 -17.77 1.38 23.25
N PRO A 212 -18.71 0.48 23.58
CA PRO A 212 -19.90 0.85 24.34
C PRO A 212 -19.61 1.34 25.78
N ASP A 213 -18.47 0.94 26.33
CA ASP A 213 -17.93 1.52 27.56
C ASP A 213 -17.08 2.73 27.22
N GLU A 214 -17.54 3.92 27.59
CA GLU A 214 -16.87 5.20 27.32
C GLU A 214 -15.47 5.31 27.95
N SER A 215 -15.15 4.47 28.94
CA SER A 215 -13.81 4.43 29.55
C SER A 215 -12.78 3.66 28.70
N ALA A 216 -13.21 2.90 27.71
CA ALA A 216 -12.32 2.16 26.82
C ALA A 216 -11.81 3.07 25.70
N SER A 217 -10.51 3.09 25.52
CA SER A 217 -9.83 3.93 24.50
C SER A 217 -9.85 3.33 23.09
N VAL A 218 -10.20 2.04 22.97
CA VAL A 218 -10.18 1.33 21.68
C VAL A 218 -11.29 1.84 20.77
N VAL A 219 -10.88 2.30 19.58
CA VAL A 219 -11.79 2.77 18.52
C VAL A 219 -11.51 1.96 17.27
N GLN A 220 -12.56 1.52 16.59
CA GLN A 220 -12.48 0.91 15.27
C GLN A 220 -12.81 1.95 14.19
N GLN A 221 -12.18 1.85 13.05
CA GLN A 221 -12.59 2.57 11.85
C GLN A 221 -13.19 1.59 10.85
N LEU A 222 -14.38 1.88 10.40
CA LEU A 222 -15.10 1.11 9.39
C LEU A 222 -15.03 1.85 8.07
N ILE A 223 -14.28 1.32 7.14
CA ILE A 223 -14.01 1.94 5.83
C ILE A 223 -14.91 1.30 4.81
N HIS A 224 -15.71 2.14 4.16
CA HIS A 224 -16.56 1.74 3.04
C HIS A 224 -15.87 2.16 1.76
N ALA A 225 -15.38 1.20 1.01
CA ALA A 225 -14.72 1.47 -0.26
C ALA A 225 -15.39 0.69 -1.40
N ARG A 226 -15.21 1.19 -2.60
CA ARG A 226 -15.73 0.55 -3.82
C ARG A 226 -14.65 0.50 -4.89
N ARG A 227 -14.46 -0.68 -5.49
CA ARG A 227 -13.55 -0.83 -6.61
C ARG A 227 -14.00 0.05 -7.77
N LEU A 228 -13.13 0.94 -8.23
CA LEU A 228 -13.40 1.76 -9.41
C LEU A 228 -13.46 0.88 -10.66
N ALA A 229 -14.31 1.26 -11.60
CA ALA A 229 -14.31 0.65 -12.92
C ALA A 229 -12.93 0.81 -13.56
N ASP A 230 -12.47 -0.22 -14.24
CA ASP A 230 -11.32 -0.06 -15.12
C ASP A 230 -11.70 1.00 -16.13
N ARG A 231 -10.84 2.03 -16.31
CA ARG A 231 -11.08 3.00 -17.36
C ARG A 231 -11.24 2.19 -18.65
N PRO A 232 -12.35 2.29 -19.37
CA PRO A 232 -12.45 1.59 -20.63
C PRO A 232 -11.26 2.02 -21.47
N ALA A 233 -10.47 1.05 -21.90
CA ALA A 233 -9.47 1.31 -22.91
C ALA A 233 -10.23 2.07 -24.01
N ARG A 234 -9.81 3.32 -24.30
CA ARG A 234 -10.42 4.08 -25.41
C ARG A 234 -10.14 3.26 -26.66
N ILE A 235 -11.10 2.46 -27.06
CA ILE A 235 -11.04 1.74 -28.32
C ILE A 235 -11.06 2.83 -29.38
N SER A 236 -9.90 3.09 -29.96
CA SER A 236 -9.84 3.90 -31.16
C SER A 236 -10.68 3.19 -32.20
N SER A 237 -11.75 3.82 -32.68
CA SER A 237 -12.61 3.31 -33.76
C SER A 237 -11.92 3.23 -35.13
N ARG A 238 -10.63 3.40 -35.19
CA ARG A 238 -9.83 3.24 -36.42
C ARG A 238 -9.22 1.84 -36.46
N PRO A 239 -9.60 1.00 -37.43
CA PRO A 239 -8.92 -0.27 -37.66
C PRO A 239 -7.50 0.02 -38.16
N ARG A 240 -6.50 -0.17 -37.30
CA ARG A 240 -5.10 -0.14 -37.68
C ARG A 240 -4.44 -1.43 -37.24
N SER A 241 -3.73 -2.04 -38.15
CA SER A 241 -2.99 -3.28 -38.03
C SER A 241 -1.75 -3.23 -37.15
N THR A 242 -1.46 -2.12 -36.51
CA THR A 242 -0.40 -1.97 -35.53
C THR A 242 -0.99 -1.36 -34.24
N ARG A 243 -1.25 -2.22 -33.28
CA ARG A 243 -1.60 -1.81 -31.92
C ARG A 243 -0.33 -1.23 -31.31
N PRO A 244 -0.27 0.07 -30.94
CA PRO A 244 0.83 0.52 -30.10
C PRO A 244 0.78 -0.31 -28.83
N PRO A 245 1.93 -0.70 -28.25
CA PRO A 245 1.95 -1.38 -26.98
C PRO A 245 1.16 -0.54 -25.98
N ALA A 246 0.26 -1.16 -25.23
CA ALA A 246 -0.42 -0.46 -24.14
C ALA A 246 0.70 0.02 -23.18
N PRO A 247 0.67 1.26 -22.70
CA PRO A 247 1.68 1.74 -21.76
C PRO A 247 1.59 0.90 -20.49
N HIS A 248 2.63 0.14 -20.21
CA HIS A 248 2.76 -0.71 -19.03
C HIS A 248 3.87 -0.23 -18.10
N ALA A 249 4.39 0.96 -18.30
CA ALA A 249 5.43 1.53 -17.47
C ALA A 249 4.98 2.87 -16.89
N ALA A 250 5.24 3.06 -15.60
CA ALA A 250 5.29 4.38 -14.99
C ALA A 250 6.69 4.95 -15.20
N VAL A 251 6.79 6.15 -15.75
CA VAL A 251 8.06 6.82 -15.99
C VAL A 251 8.10 8.09 -15.14
N GLY A 252 9.09 8.16 -14.25
CA GLY A 252 9.27 9.30 -13.36
C GLY A 252 10.74 9.76 -13.32
N VAL A 253 10.96 10.95 -12.81
CA VAL A 253 12.29 11.52 -12.55
C VAL A 253 12.40 11.78 -11.06
N GLY A 254 13.54 11.43 -10.46
CA GLY A 254 13.89 11.86 -9.12
C GLY A 254 15.20 12.62 -9.15
N ALA A 255 15.24 13.77 -8.50
CA ALA A 255 16.31 14.73 -8.55
C ALA A 255 17.14 14.77 -7.27
N VAL A 256 18.42 14.46 -7.37
CA VAL A 256 19.38 14.66 -6.26
C VAL A 256 19.83 16.11 -6.25
N LEU A 257 19.58 16.80 -5.13
CA LEU A 257 20.23 18.06 -4.80
C LEU A 257 21.20 17.81 -3.65
N PHE A 258 22.42 18.23 -3.82
CA PHE A 258 23.48 18.03 -2.82
C PHE A 258 24.24 19.33 -2.55
N SER A 259 24.29 19.72 -1.28
CA SER A 259 25.00 20.89 -0.76
C SER A 259 26.04 20.49 0.29
N ASP A 260 26.69 21.46 0.90
CA ASP A 260 27.55 21.28 2.06
C ASP A 260 26.82 20.77 3.31
N GLN A 261 25.49 20.94 3.36
CA GLN A 261 24.62 20.42 4.42
C GLN A 261 24.14 18.99 4.17
N GLY A 262 24.38 18.43 2.97
CA GLY A 262 23.93 17.07 2.62
C GLY A 262 22.97 17.04 1.44
N VAL A 263 22.11 16.02 1.39
CA VAL A 263 21.09 15.81 0.36
C VAL A 263 19.74 16.36 0.81
N LEU A 264 19.00 16.98 -0.10
CA LEU A 264 17.66 17.49 0.15
C LEU A 264 16.64 16.35 0.10
N LEU A 265 15.88 16.19 1.19
CA LEU A 265 14.76 15.24 1.27
C LEU A 265 13.55 15.95 1.85
N GLY A 266 12.38 15.62 1.32
CA GLY A 266 11.08 16.05 1.83
C GLY A 266 10.33 14.89 2.46
N ARG A 267 9.44 15.20 3.38
CA ARG A 267 8.54 14.20 4.00
C ARG A 267 7.24 14.12 3.21
N HIS A 268 7.01 12.98 2.59
CA HIS A 268 5.71 12.70 1.99
C HIS A 268 4.67 12.49 3.10
N ARG A 269 3.42 12.90 2.88
CA ARG A 269 2.31 12.68 3.84
C ARG A 269 2.09 11.21 4.22
N ARG A 270 2.57 10.24 3.42
CA ARG A 270 2.63 8.81 3.75
C ARG A 270 3.73 8.46 4.76
N GLY A 271 4.59 9.44 5.11
CA GLY A 271 5.66 9.29 6.10
C GLY A 271 7.01 8.87 5.55
N THR A 272 7.13 8.58 4.27
CA THR A 272 8.42 8.34 3.60
C THR A 272 9.19 9.65 3.42
N LEU A 273 10.52 9.53 3.34
CA LEU A 273 11.38 10.62 2.95
C LEU A 273 11.80 10.44 1.50
N GLU A 274 11.62 11.49 0.71
CA GLU A 274 11.71 11.43 -0.74
C GLU A 274 12.61 12.54 -1.32
N LEU A 275 13.28 12.19 -2.41
CA LEU A 275 13.90 13.22 -3.27
C LEU A 275 12.80 13.98 -4.01
N PRO A 276 13.01 15.23 -4.39
CA PRO A 276 12.10 15.92 -5.30
C PRO A 276 11.95 15.13 -6.60
N GLY A 277 10.70 14.99 -7.08
CA GLY A 277 10.48 14.26 -8.31
C GLY A 277 9.06 13.82 -8.55
N GLY A 278 8.77 13.44 -9.78
CA GLY A 278 7.43 13.02 -10.18
C GLY A 278 7.38 12.45 -11.59
N THR A 279 6.20 12.41 -12.16
CA THR A 279 5.90 11.75 -13.44
C THR A 279 6.27 12.66 -14.61
N VAL A 280 6.87 12.06 -15.66
CA VAL A 280 7.17 12.76 -16.91
C VAL A 280 5.88 13.09 -17.64
N GLU A 281 5.68 14.35 -17.99
CA GLU A 281 4.54 14.80 -18.78
C GLU A 281 4.78 14.70 -20.30
N PRO A 282 3.71 14.58 -21.10
CA PRO A 282 3.84 14.51 -22.52
C PRO A 282 4.54 15.74 -23.14
N GLY A 283 5.68 15.51 -23.78
CA GLY A 283 6.46 16.56 -24.46
C GLY A 283 7.61 17.12 -23.64
N GLU A 284 7.76 16.74 -22.38
CA GLU A 284 8.89 17.11 -21.55
C GLU A 284 10.11 16.21 -21.80
N SER A 285 11.29 16.80 -21.74
CA SER A 285 12.53 16.07 -21.49
C SER A 285 12.66 15.72 -19.99
N PHE A 286 13.50 14.75 -19.68
CA PHE A 286 13.73 14.37 -18.26
C PHE A 286 14.33 15.52 -17.42
N GLN A 287 15.12 16.39 -18.04
CA GLN A 287 15.66 17.58 -17.39
C GLN A 287 14.54 18.60 -17.09
N GLU A 288 13.63 18.82 -18.04
CA GLU A 288 12.49 19.72 -17.84
C GLU A 288 11.56 19.18 -16.73
N THR A 289 11.28 17.88 -16.73
CA THR A 289 10.53 17.24 -15.64
C THR A 289 11.20 17.48 -14.28
N ALA A 290 12.52 17.22 -14.17
CA ALA A 290 13.25 17.42 -12.93
C ALA A 290 13.15 18.86 -12.40
N VAL A 291 13.23 19.85 -13.30
CA VAL A 291 13.16 21.28 -12.92
C VAL A 291 11.74 21.71 -12.57
N ARG A 292 10.72 21.16 -13.26
CA ARG A 292 9.31 21.42 -12.98
C ARG A 292 8.94 20.90 -11.60
N GLU A 293 9.18 19.61 -11.35
CA GLU A 293 8.89 18.96 -10.07
C GLU A 293 9.65 19.63 -8.92
N LEU A 294 10.93 19.96 -9.13
CA LEU A 294 11.71 20.69 -8.14
C LEU A 294 11.02 22.00 -7.74
N ARG A 295 10.54 22.76 -8.72
CA ARG A 295 9.85 24.04 -8.46
C ARG A 295 8.50 23.83 -7.79
N GLU A 296 7.72 22.85 -8.25
CA GLU A 296 6.37 22.58 -7.76
C GLU A 296 6.39 22.09 -6.32
N GLU A 297 7.29 21.17 -5.98
CA GLU A 297 7.34 20.58 -4.66
C GLU A 297 8.13 21.44 -3.64
N THR A 298 9.21 22.12 -4.07
CA THR A 298 10.15 22.75 -3.14
C THR A 298 10.22 24.27 -3.23
N GLY A 299 9.65 24.87 -4.29
CA GLY A 299 9.83 26.29 -4.62
C GLY A 299 11.22 26.67 -5.15
N LEU A 300 12.16 25.73 -5.23
CA LEU A 300 13.47 25.96 -5.81
C LEU A 300 13.40 26.10 -7.33
N THR A 301 14.25 26.91 -7.91
CA THR A 301 14.31 27.10 -9.36
C THR A 301 15.67 26.69 -9.91
N ALA A 302 15.69 25.89 -10.96
CA ALA A 302 16.87 25.47 -11.68
C ALA A 302 16.64 25.59 -13.20
N ARG A 303 17.65 25.44 -14.01
CA ARG A 303 17.54 25.36 -15.47
C ARG A 303 17.77 23.92 -15.91
N PRO A 304 17.15 23.46 -17.01
CA PRO A 304 17.42 22.12 -17.56
C PRO A 304 18.91 21.83 -17.82
N ASP A 305 19.69 22.86 -18.20
CA ASP A 305 21.13 22.76 -18.42
C ASP A 305 21.93 22.51 -17.13
N ASP A 306 21.34 22.80 -15.96
CA ASP A 306 21.96 22.55 -14.67
C ASP A 306 21.67 21.10 -14.17
N VAL A 307 21.01 20.27 -14.98
CA VAL A 307 20.61 18.91 -14.64
C VAL A 307 21.41 17.87 -15.44
N THR A 308 22.14 17.02 -14.74
CA THR A 308 22.79 15.85 -15.33
C THR A 308 21.97 14.60 -15.08
N LEU A 309 21.62 13.87 -16.13
CA LEU A 309 20.95 12.57 -15.99
C LEU A 309 22.00 11.49 -15.72
N LEU A 310 21.83 10.76 -14.62
CA LEU A 310 22.75 9.71 -14.18
C LEU A 310 22.48 8.38 -14.88
N GLY A 311 21.23 8.05 -15.11
CA GLY A 311 20.80 6.80 -15.73
C GLY A 311 19.34 6.47 -15.43
N THR A 312 18.94 5.28 -15.86
CA THR A 312 17.62 4.72 -15.58
C THR A 312 17.69 3.61 -14.56
N LEU A 313 16.71 3.57 -13.70
CA LEU A 313 16.44 2.50 -12.73
C LEU A 313 15.16 1.81 -13.16
N ALA A 314 15.22 0.51 -13.35
CA ALA A 314 14.05 -0.29 -13.71
C ALA A 314 13.75 -1.30 -12.59
N ASP A 315 12.55 -1.26 -12.07
CA ASP A 315 12.00 -2.23 -11.13
C ASP A 315 10.50 -2.43 -11.37
N HIS A 316 9.84 -3.18 -10.50
CA HIS A 316 8.41 -3.44 -10.59
C HIS A 316 7.72 -3.01 -9.30
N VAL A 317 6.56 -2.35 -9.48
CA VAL A 317 5.61 -2.09 -8.39
C VAL A 317 4.35 -2.88 -8.73
N GLY A 318 4.17 -4.01 -8.06
CA GLY A 318 3.19 -5.00 -8.50
C GLY A 318 3.51 -5.49 -9.93
N ASP A 319 2.51 -5.45 -10.82
CA ASP A 319 2.66 -5.86 -12.22
C ASP A 319 3.09 -4.71 -13.17
N VAL A 320 3.36 -3.52 -12.63
CA VAL A 320 3.75 -2.35 -13.43
C VAL A 320 5.26 -2.20 -13.43
N LEU A 321 5.86 -2.20 -14.61
CA LEU A 321 7.26 -1.79 -14.78
C LEU A 321 7.38 -0.30 -14.43
N ARG A 322 8.21 0.02 -13.44
CA ARG A 322 8.55 1.37 -13.09
C ARG A 322 9.93 1.70 -13.65
N ILE A 323 10.03 2.82 -14.36
CA ILE A 323 11.28 3.38 -14.85
C ILE A 323 11.48 4.71 -14.14
N THR A 324 12.52 4.79 -13.33
CA THR A 324 12.89 6.03 -12.65
C THR A 324 14.18 6.58 -13.26
N ILE A 325 14.14 7.82 -13.68
CA ILE A 325 15.31 8.53 -14.18
C ILE A 325 15.99 9.18 -12.97
N ALA A 326 17.23 8.81 -12.73
CA ALA A 326 18.06 9.44 -11.72
C ALA A 326 18.70 10.71 -12.30
N ALA A 327 18.44 11.85 -11.70
CA ALA A 327 18.95 13.15 -12.10
C ALA A 327 19.76 13.79 -10.95
N LEU A 328 20.79 14.57 -11.30
CA LEU A 328 21.59 15.38 -10.37
C LEU A 328 21.49 16.85 -10.79
N VAL A 329 21.01 17.68 -9.89
CA VAL A 329 20.89 19.14 -10.08
C VAL A 329 22.13 19.82 -9.49
N HIS A 330 22.88 20.52 -10.32
CA HIS A 330 24.15 21.14 -9.93
C HIS A 330 24.01 22.57 -9.42
N ALA A 331 22.96 23.28 -9.86
CA ALA A 331 22.73 24.67 -9.50
C ALA A 331 21.23 24.96 -9.38
N TRP A 332 20.85 25.70 -8.36
CA TRP A 332 19.48 26.16 -8.13
C TRP A 332 19.48 27.51 -7.39
N GLN A 333 18.32 28.14 -7.34
CA GLN A 333 18.07 29.38 -6.62
C GLN A 333 16.89 29.22 -5.67
N GLY A 334 16.89 29.95 -4.57
CA GLY A 334 15.84 29.93 -3.55
C GLY A 334 16.23 29.14 -2.31
N GLN A 335 15.29 29.00 -1.42
CA GLN A 335 15.37 28.15 -0.23
C GLN A 335 14.22 27.13 -0.35
N PRO A 336 14.44 25.85 0.01
CA PRO A 336 13.36 24.87 -0.05
C PRO A 336 12.27 25.21 0.97
N ASP A 337 11.03 25.15 0.51
CA ASP A 337 9.84 25.39 1.32
C ASP A 337 8.72 24.46 0.86
N THR A 338 7.81 24.12 1.78
CA THR A 338 6.64 23.29 1.48
C THR A 338 5.65 24.09 0.64
N GLN A 339 5.32 23.58 -0.53
CA GLN A 339 4.36 24.22 -1.42
C GLN A 339 2.93 23.78 -1.09
N ALA A 340 1.97 24.69 -1.34
CA ALA A 340 0.56 24.40 -1.13
C ALA A 340 0.10 23.29 -2.09
N ASP A 341 -0.76 22.42 -1.59
CA ASP A 341 -1.36 21.29 -2.32
C ASP A 341 -0.42 20.15 -2.72
N GLU A 342 0.87 20.23 -2.38
CA GLU A 342 1.83 19.16 -2.63
C GLU A 342 1.77 18.04 -1.58
N SER A 343 2.11 16.82 -2.03
CA SER A 343 2.13 15.64 -1.16
C SER A 343 3.41 15.49 -0.35
N VAL A 344 4.48 16.17 -0.75
CA VAL A 344 5.79 16.16 -0.12
C VAL A 344 6.09 17.56 0.43
N GLY A 345 6.55 17.62 1.66
CA GLY A 345 6.87 18.87 2.33
C GLY A 345 7.94 18.71 3.41
N ASP A 346 8.01 19.63 4.35
CA ASP A 346 9.00 19.59 5.44
C ASP A 346 10.42 19.33 4.93
N TRP A 347 10.82 20.04 3.87
CA TRP A 347 12.09 19.88 3.18
C TRP A 347 13.27 20.20 4.09
N ALA A 348 14.23 19.28 4.21
CA ALA A 348 15.43 19.43 5.01
C ALA A 348 16.66 18.82 4.34
N TRP A 349 17.84 19.34 4.69
CA TRP A 349 19.12 18.82 4.27
C TRP A 349 19.60 17.75 5.25
N TYR A 350 19.99 16.58 4.74
CA TYR A 350 20.47 15.46 5.52
C TYR A 350 21.91 15.11 5.17
N PRO A 351 22.84 15.13 6.13
CA PRO A 351 24.20 14.66 5.92
C PRO A 351 24.22 13.23 5.42
N LEU A 352 25.10 12.90 4.47
CA LEU A 352 25.13 11.57 3.85
C LEU A 352 25.53 10.44 4.81
N ASP A 353 26.20 10.75 5.90
CA ASP A 353 26.54 9.84 6.97
C ASP A 353 25.48 9.72 8.06
N GLN A 354 24.40 10.49 7.95
CA GLN A 354 23.27 10.53 8.88
C GLN A 354 21.94 10.52 8.13
N LEU A 355 21.86 9.74 7.05
CA LEU A 355 20.62 9.61 6.31
C LEU A 355 19.55 8.96 7.21
N PRO A 356 18.33 9.48 7.19
CA PRO A 356 17.27 8.98 8.04
C PRO A 356 16.72 7.63 7.53
N ASP A 357 16.16 6.87 8.43
CA ASP A 357 15.33 5.71 8.08
C ASP A 357 14.05 6.13 7.35
N GLY A 358 13.46 5.21 6.60
CA GLY A 358 12.17 5.44 5.94
C GLY A 358 12.26 6.18 4.60
N LEU A 359 13.39 6.08 3.93
CA LEU A 359 13.51 6.55 2.55
C LEU A 359 12.53 5.82 1.63
N PHE A 360 11.88 6.57 0.75
CA PHE A 360 11.12 5.98 -0.33
C PHE A 360 12.02 5.16 -1.26
N VAL A 361 11.56 4.01 -1.69
CA VAL A 361 12.38 3.04 -2.41
C VAL A 361 13.07 3.64 -3.65
N CYS A 362 12.37 4.47 -4.45
CA CYS A 362 12.98 5.12 -5.60
C CYS A 362 14.09 6.09 -5.19
N SER A 363 13.88 6.86 -4.12
CA SER A 363 14.87 7.81 -3.60
C SER A 363 16.11 7.07 -3.08
N ALA A 364 15.93 5.97 -2.38
CA ALA A 364 17.01 5.09 -1.92
C ALA A 364 17.81 4.52 -3.10
N GLN A 365 17.12 4.02 -4.12
CA GLN A 365 17.72 3.48 -5.34
C GLN A 365 18.51 4.55 -6.12
N ILE A 366 17.98 5.78 -6.24
CA ILE A 366 18.67 6.90 -6.88
C ILE A 366 19.92 7.29 -6.11
N LEU A 367 19.83 7.41 -4.80
CA LEU A 367 20.97 7.78 -3.95
C LEU A 367 22.09 6.75 -4.03
N THR A 368 21.79 5.45 -4.05
CA THR A 368 22.78 4.39 -4.20
C THR A 368 23.33 4.29 -5.63
N ALA A 369 22.53 4.60 -6.66
CA ALA A 369 23.01 4.71 -8.03
C ALA A 369 23.98 5.89 -8.19
N TRP A 370 23.71 7.02 -7.52
CA TRP A 370 24.60 8.18 -7.50
C TRP A 370 25.85 7.95 -6.66
N ARG A 371 25.71 7.32 -5.47
CA ARG A 371 26.80 7.01 -4.55
C ARG A 371 26.68 5.59 -3.99
N PRO A 372 27.29 4.59 -4.66
CA PRO A 372 27.14 3.16 -4.30
C PRO A 372 27.63 2.79 -2.89
N HIS A 373 28.37 3.66 -2.22
CA HIS A 373 28.90 3.39 -0.88
C HIS A 373 28.00 3.86 0.27
N LEU A 374 26.85 4.48 -0.06
CA LEU A 374 25.88 4.88 0.96
C LEU A 374 25.27 3.64 1.62
N PRO A 375 25.22 3.61 2.97
CA PRO A 375 24.71 2.47 3.72
C PRO A 375 23.17 2.47 3.73
N ILE A 376 22.56 2.38 2.56
CA ILE A 376 21.10 2.37 2.39
C ILE A 376 20.69 0.96 1.97
N ASP A 377 19.87 0.31 2.81
CA ASP A 377 19.23 -0.95 2.47
C ASP A 377 17.92 -0.69 1.73
N HIS A 378 17.76 -1.27 0.56
CA HIS A 378 16.57 -1.11 -0.26
C HIS A 378 16.40 -2.28 -1.24
N THR A 379 15.18 -2.45 -1.75
CA THR A 379 14.92 -3.40 -2.85
C THR A 379 15.74 -2.99 -4.08
N PRO A 380 16.50 -3.91 -4.70
CA PRO A 380 17.35 -3.59 -5.84
C PRO A 380 16.52 -3.22 -7.08
N ALA A 381 17.02 -2.25 -7.84
CA ALA A 381 16.56 -1.94 -9.19
C ALA A 381 17.67 -2.21 -10.20
N HIS A 382 17.31 -2.50 -11.44
CA HIS A 382 18.29 -2.58 -12.51
C HIS A 382 18.70 -1.16 -12.93
N PHE A 383 19.95 -0.79 -12.63
CA PHE A 383 20.50 0.52 -13.01
C PHE A 383 21.24 0.45 -14.33
N THR A 384 20.87 1.29 -15.29
CA THR A 384 21.56 1.50 -16.56
C THR A 384 22.06 2.93 -16.60
N PRO A 385 23.38 3.18 -16.46
CA PRO A 385 23.94 4.52 -16.51
C PRO A 385 23.82 5.11 -17.92
N PHE A 386 23.62 6.42 -18.01
CA PHE A 386 23.78 7.14 -19.25
C PHE A 386 25.27 7.38 -19.53
N ALA A 387 25.69 7.30 -20.79
CA ALA A 387 27.06 7.61 -21.19
C ALA A 387 27.33 9.10 -20.90
N SER A 388 28.39 9.37 -20.15
CA SER A 388 28.87 10.75 -19.99
C SER A 388 29.29 11.27 -21.36
N GLY A 389 28.55 12.22 -21.90
CA GLY A 389 28.93 12.89 -23.16
C GLY A 389 30.28 13.58 -22.99
N THR A 390 31.34 12.94 -23.50
CA THR A 390 32.60 13.63 -23.69
C THR A 390 32.40 14.65 -24.79
N THR A 391 32.17 15.89 -24.47
CA THR A 391 32.37 17.01 -25.39
C THR A 391 33.86 17.06 -25.73
N SER A 392 34.24 16.36 -26.81
CA SER A 392 35.55 16.56 -27.41
C SER A 392 35.56 17.93 -28.10
N SER A 393 36.02 18.94 -27.36
CA SER A 393 36.44 20.20 -27.94
C SER A 393 37.70 19.91 -28.81
N SER A 394 37.51 19.61 -30.08
CA SER A 394 38.61 19.66 -31.04
C SER A 394 38.92 21.12 -31.35
N ALA A 395 39.84 21.69 -30.61
CA ALA A 395 40.51 22.93 -31.02
C ALA A 395 41.38 22.61 -32.23
N ALA A 396 40.85 22.89 -33.41
CA ALA A 396 41.65 22.91 -34.65
C ALA A 396 42.66 24.04 -34.55
N ALA A 397 43.93 23.68 -34.31
CA ALA A 397 45.04 24.59 -34.45
C ALA A 397 45.24 24.84 -35.93
N ASN A 398 44.87 26.03 -36.36
CA ASN A 398 45.18 26.54 -37.69
C ASN A 398 46.59 27.12 -37.64
N ARG A 399 47.58 26.41 -38.23
CA ARG A 399 48.91 26.98 -38.55
C ARG A 399 48.87 27.43 -40.00
N GLY A 400 48.76 28.73 -40.18
CA GLY A 400 49.04 29.36 -41.46
C GLY A 400 50.52 29.61 -41.61
N ALA A 401 51.03 29.35 -42.79
CA ALA A 401 52.28 29.86 -43.29
C ALA A 401 52.03 31.22 -43.90
#